data_dd9014d71ad3eb1faff6ec1fd2748497
#
_entry.id   dd9014d71ad3eb1faff6ec1fd2748497
#
_cell.length_a   1.000
_cell.length_b   1.000
_cell.length_c   1.000
_cell.angle_alpha   90.00
_cell.angle_beta   90.00
_cell.angle_gamma   90.00
#
_symmetry.space_group_name_H-M   'P 1'
#
loop_
_entity.id
_entity.type
_entity.pdbx_description
1 polymer ?
#
loop_
_entity_poly.entity_id
_entity_poly.type
_entity_poly.pdbx_seq_one_letter_code
_entity_poly.pdbx_strand_id
1 'polypeptide(L)'
;MEKYLIVTDTTSAMNKEIAAAHGIELISLSVIVDGQEYKDQVDISTEQLYDYLKDGKTPSTSQPNTGYLIEKMEAWQKENYEAIIVVTCSADLSGTNNGFHLAKDTVGLDNVYIYDSRQVGAPVMDMAIRAKQLADEGKDVDEIFKVLEEKTKHSFSFLYPDNFDQLSRSGRLSPMAARMASMLKIKALLCLDEQGKSVDKYSMSRTEVKVLKAITDKFHELGVNAEKYKIYISHADNIVFA
;
A
#
# COMPACT_ATOMS: atom_id res chain seq x y z
N MET A 1 -5.16 -16.13 -24.10
CA MET A 1 -5.02 -16.27 -22.63
C MET A 1 -3.90 -15.33 -22.21
N GLU A 2 -4.12 -14.54 -21.18
CA GLU A 2 -3.03 -13.77 -20.59
C GLU A 2 -1.99 -14.72 -20.02
N LYS A 3 -0.73 -14.46 -20.32
CA LYS A 3 0.39 -15.32 -19.90
C LYS A 3 0.64 -15.18 -18.40
N TYR A 4 0.55 -13.95 -17.89
CA TYR A 4 0.81 -13.63 -16.49
C TYR A 4 -0.41 -12.96 -15.85
N LEU A 5 -0.68 -13.32 -14.60
CA LEU A 5 -1.62 -12.61 -13.74
C LEU A 5 -0.83 -11.67 -12.82
N ILE A 6 -1.21 -10.40 -12.77
CA ILE A 6 -0.68 -9.45 -11.81
C ILE A 6 -1.72 -9.20 -10.72
N VAL A 7 -1.28 -9.28 -9.48
CA VAL A 7 -2.13 -9.16 -8.29
C VAL A 7 -1.55 -8.09 -7.37
N THR A 8 -2.39 -7.29 -6.76
CA THR A 8 -2.03 -6.41 -5.64
C THR A 8 -3.15 -6.38 -4.61
N ASP A 9 -2.94 -5.68 -3.51
CA ASP A 9 -3.95 -5.55 -2.45
C ASP A 9 -4.43 -4.10 -2.27
N THR A 10 -5.51 -3.89 -1.52
CA THR A 10 -6.12 -2.56 -1.37
C THR A 10 -5.27 -1.55 -0.59
N THR A 11 -4.14 -1.95 0.01
CA THR A 11 -3.16 -1.00 0.57
C THR A 11 -2.39 -0.22 -0.49
N SER A 12 -2.46 -0.66 -1.76
CA SER A 12 -1.84 0.01 -2.91
C SER A 12 -2.48 1.36 -3.27
N ALA A 13 -3.55 1.76 -2.57
CA ALA A 13 -4.40 2.88 -2.96
C ALA A 13 -5.07 2.72 -4.35
N MET A 14 -5.05 1.52 -4.91
CA MET A 14 -5.77 1.15 -6.12
C MET A 14 -7.24 0.87 -5.78
N ASN A 15 -8.16 1.39 -6.57
CA ASN A 15 -9.56 1.00 -6.52
C ASN A 15 -9.90 -0.03 -7.59
N LYS A 16 -11.12 -0.58 -7.56
CA LYS A 16 -11.56 -1.61 -8.52
C LYS A 16 -11.54 -1.14 -9.95
N GLU A 17 -11.88 0.12 -10.19
CA GLU A 17 -11.94 0.72 -11.53
C GLU A 17 -10.52 0.83 -12.12
N ILE A 18 -9.55 1.30 -11.33
CA ILE A 18 -8.15 1.39 -11.73
C ILE A 18 -7.59 -0.02 -11.96
N ALA A 19 -7.86 -0.96 -11.06
CA ALA A 19 -7.41 -2.34 -11.19
C ALA A 19 -7.94 -2.98 -12.49
N ALA A 20 -9.23 -2.86 -12.74
CA ALA A 20 -9.86 -3.38 -13.96
C ALA A 20 -9.31 -2.72 -15.24
N ALA A 21 -9.09 -1.39 -15.23
CA ALA A 21 -8.53 -0.67 -16.36
C ALA A 21 -7.11 -1.13 -16.74
N HIS A 22 -6.37 -1.66 -15.77
CA HIS A 22 -5.02 -2.18 -16.00
C HIS A 22 -4.93 -3.71 -16.07
N GLY A 23 -6.04 -4.44 -15.97
CA GLY A 23 -6.03 -5.91 -15.96
C GLY A 23 -5.27 -6.48 -14.75
N ILE A 24 -5.40 -5.84 -13.59
CA ILE A 24 -4.76 -6.24 -12.34
C ILE A 24 -5.83 -6.79 -11.39
N GLU A 25 -5.57 -7.92 -10.76
CA GLU A 25 -6.46 -8.44 -9.73
C GLU A 25 -6.20 -7.75 -8.39
N LEU A 26 -7.26 -7.21 -7.77
CA LEU A 26 -7.19 -6.49 -6.50
C LEU A 26 -7.73 -7.36 -5.37
N ILE A 27 -6.89 -7.64 -4.38
CA ILE A 27 -7.24 -8.40 -3.18
C ILE A 27 -7.57 -7.45 -2.03
N SER A 28 -8.75 -7.62 -1.47
CA SER A 28 -9.22 -6.78 -0.36
C SER A 28 -8.61 -7.19 0.96
N LEU A 29 -8.13 -6.20 1.73
CA LEU A 29 -7.89 -6.35 3.15
C LEU A 29 -9.21 -6.43 3.91
N SER A 30 -9.15 -6.85 5.17
CA SER A 30 -10.29 -6.77 6.07
C SER A 30 -10.30 -5.44 6.83
N VAL A 31 -11.45 -4.79 6.89
CA VAL A 31 -11.76 -3.64 7.76
C VAL A 31 -12.69 -4.12 8.86
N ILE A 32 -12.36 -3.85 10.11
CA ILE A 32 -13.12 -4.30 11.27
C ILE A 32 -13.68 -3.06 11.97
N VAL A 33 -15.01 -2.98 12.08
CA VAL A 33 -15.74 -1.90 12.75
C VAL A 33 -16.68 -2.51 13.78
N ASP A 34 -16.53 -2.16 15.05
CA ASP A 34 -17.36 -2.65 16.16
C ASP A 34 -17.39 -4.21 16.21
N GLY A 35 -16.30 -4.87 15.86
CA GLY A 35 -16.18 -6.34 15.84
C GLY A 35 -16.76 -7.01 14.60
N GLN A 36 -17.35 -6.28 13.67
CA GLN A 36 -17.79 -6.79 12.37
C GLN A 36 -16.70 -6.61 11.32
N GLU A 37 -16.41 -7.68 10.58
CA GLU A 37 -15.42 -7.70 9.51
C GLU A 37 -16.08 -7.42 8.16
N TYR A 38 -15.43 -6.57 7.36
CA TYR A 38 -15.82 -6.18 6.00
C TYR A 38 -14.62 -6.33 5.07
N LYS A 39 -14.84 -6.78 3.85
CA LYS A 39 -13.84 -6.72 2.77
C LYS A 39 -13.75 -5.29 2.25
N ASP A 40 -12.57 -4.69 2.33
CA ASP A 40 -12.31 -3.34 1.84
C ASP A 40 -12.69 -3.21 0.36
N GLN A 41 -13.41 -2.14 0.01
CA GLN A 41 -13.94 -1.84 -1.33
C GLN A 41 -14.91 -2.91 -1.91
N VAL A 42 -15.34 -3.89 -1.11
CA VAL A 42 -16.36 -4.89 -1.50
C VAL A 42 -17.58 -4.77 -0.63
N ASP A 43 -17.41 -4.93 0.69
CA ASP A 43 -18.50 -4.89 1.67
C ASP A 43 -18.63 -3.50 2.30
N ILE A 44 -17.59 -2.68 2.22
CA ILE A 44 -17.54 -1.31 2.73
C ILE A 44 -16.85 -0.40 1.71
N SER A 45 -17.46 0.75 1.44
CA SER A 45 -16.83 1.79 0.62
C SER A 45 -15.94 2.71 1.47
N THR A 46 -15.08 3.47 0.79
CA THR A 46 -14.23 4.50 1.44
C THR A 46 -15.07 5.56 2.14
N GLU A 47 -16.18 5.98 1.54
CA GLU A 47 -17.11 6.97 2.11
C GLU A 47 -17.76 6.44 3.38
N GLN A 48 -18.24 5.19 3.37
CA GLN A 48 -18.82 4.56 4.56
C GLN A 48 -17.79 4.44 5.70
N LEU A 49 -16.53 4.14 5.37
CA LEU A 49 -15.45 4.12 6.36
C LEU A 49 -15.23 5.52 6.98
N TYR A 50 -15.23 6.57 6.16
CA TYR A 50 -15.12 7.94 6.66
C TYR A 50 -16.32 8.34 7.52
N ASP A 51 -17.52 7.91 7.19
CA ASP A 51 -18.70 8.16 8.01
C ASP A 51 -18.59 7.48 9.38
N TYR A 52 -18.10 6.24 9.44
CA TYR A 52 -17.80 5.58 10.71
C TYR A 52 -16.75 6.32 11.55
N LEU A 53 -15.70 6.85 10.92
CA LEU A 53 -14.70 7.66 11.61
C LEU A 53 -15.28 8.98 12.13
N LYS A 54 -16.15 9.66 11.35
CA LYS A 54 -16.84 10.89 11.76
C LYS A 54 -17.80 10.63 12.93
N ASP A 55 -18.43 9.45 12.97
CA ASP A 55 -19.28 8.99 14.07
C ASP A 55 -18.49 8.56 15.32
N GLY A 56 -17.16 8.72 15.31
CA GLY A 56 -16.29 8.41 16.44
C GLY A 56 -15.96 6.93 16.62
N LYS A 57 -16.31 6.09 15.65
CA LYS A 57 -15.90 4.68 15.65
C LYS A 57 -14.40 4.56 15.44
N THR A 58 -13.83 3.43 15.87
CA THR A 58 -12.40 3.17 15.78
C THR A 58 -12.14 1.93 14.92
N PRO A 59 -12.23 2.04 13.59
CA PRO A 59 -11.93 0.92 12.70
C PRO A 59 -10.50 0.41 12.90
N SER A 60 -10.34 -0.89 12.71
CA SER A 60 -9.03 -1.53 12.58
C SER A 60 -8.95 -2.32 11.28
N THR A 61 -7.77 -2.74 10.89
CA THR A 61 -7.56 -3.51 9.68
C THR A 61 -6.82 -4.81 9.98
N SER A 62 -7.06 -5.81 9.16
CA SER A 62 -6.33 -7.07 9.15
C SER A 62 -5.88 -7.40 7.73
N GLN A 63 -4.88 -8.26 7.61
CA GLN A 63 -4.53 -8.86 6.33
C GLN A 63 -5.74 -9.58 5.71
N PRO A 64 -5.75 -9.87 4.41
CA PRO A 64 -6.79 -10.71 3.79
C PRO A 64 -6.93 -12.04 4.54
N ASN A 65 -8.15 -12.52 4.68
CA ASN A 65 -8.40 -13.82 5.33
C ASN A 65 -7.66 -14.93 4.58
N THR A 66 -6.96 -15.80 5.30
CA THR A 66 -6.14 -16.87 4.70
C THR A 66 -6.99 -17.83 3.85
N GLY A 67 -8.21 -18.20 4.31
CA GLY A 67 -9.13 -19.02 3.54
C GLY A 67 -9.50 -18.38 2.21
N TYR A 68 -9.77 -17.08 2.22
CA TYR A 68 -10.03 -16.32 0.99
C TYR A 68 -8.82 -16.32 0.03
N LEU A 69 -7.60 -16.19 0.53
CA LEU A 69 -6.39 -16.26 -0.31
C LEU A 69 -6.21 -17.66 -0.90
N ILE A 70 -6.49 -18.72 -0.13
CA ILE A 70 -6.46 -20.12 -0.61
C ILE A 70 -7.48 -20.30 -1.74
N GLU A 71 -8.73 -19.89 -1.54
CA GLU A 71 -9.78 -19.96 -2.58
C GLU A 71 -9.37 -19.24 -3.86
N LYS A 72 -8.73 -18.07 -3.73
CA LYS A 72 -8.20 -17.33 -4.88
C LYS A 72 -7.11 -18.10 -5.60
N MET A 73 -6.14 -18.65 -4.89
CA MET A 73 -5.05 -19.42 -5.49
C MET A 73 -5.54 -20.71 -6.16
N GLU A 74 -6.51 -21.41 -5.56
CA GLU A 74 -7.16 -22.55 -6.18
C GLU A 74 -7.91 -22.18 -7.48
N ALA A 75 -8.50 -20.98 -7.53
CA ALA A 75 -9.11 -20.46 -8.74
C ALA A 75 -8.05 -20.14 -9.81
N TRP A 76 -6.97 -19.46 -9.44
CA TRP A 76 -5.86 -19.15 -10.36
C TRP A 76 -5.17 -20.39 -10.90
N GLN A 77 -5.07 -21.47 -10.12
CA GLN A 77 -4.51 -22.74 -10.56
C GLN A 77 -5.25 -23.31 -11.77
N LYS A 78 -6.55 -23.09 -11.85
CA LYS A 78 -7.41 -23.60 -12.93
C LYS A 78 -7.26 -22.81 -14.24
N GLU A 79 -6.76 -21.57 -14.17
CA GLU A 79 -6.63 -20.67 -15.31
C GLU A 79 -5.33 -20.86 -16.11
N ASN A 80 -4.41 -21.72 -15.63
CA ASN A 80 -3.14 -22.08 -16.29
C ASN A 80 -2.24 -20.87 -16.66
N TYR A 81 -2.12 -19.89 -15.75
CA TYR A 81 -1.14 -18.81 -15.91
C TYR A 81 0.29 -19.40 -15.89
N GLU A 82 1.19 -18.87 -16.73
CA GLU A 82 2.62 -19.19 -16.65
C GLU A 82 3.25 -18.67 -15.36
N ALA A 83 2.88 -17.44 -14.97
CA ALA A 83 3.30 -16.85 -13.70
C ALA A 83 2.18 -15.99 -13.11
N ILE A 84 2.12 -15.96 -11.80
CA ILE A 84 1.27 -15.08 -11.01
C ILE A 84 2.18 -14.21 -10.16
N ILE A 85 2.20 -12.91 -10.42
CA ILE A 85 3.06 -11.96 -9.71
C ILE A 85 2.20 -11.15 -8.75
N VAL A 86 2.46 -11.30 -7.46
CA VAL A 86 1.76 -10.60 -6.38
C VAL A 86 2.65 -9.49 -5.85
N VAL A 87 2.24 -8.23 -6.01
CA VAL A 87 2.94 -7.06 -5.48
C VAL A 87 2.22 -6.61 -4.23
N THR A 88 2.80 -6.83 -3.06
CA THR A 88 2.22 -6.48 -1.76
C THR A 88 2.79 -5.18 -1.20
N CYS A 89 2.07 -4.57 -0.26
CA CYS A 89 2.70 -3.57 0.62
C CYS A 89 3.81 -4.20 1.45
N SER A 90 4.55 -3.36 2.19
CA SER A 90 5.62 -3.82 3.07
C SER A 90 5.18 -4.95 4.00
N ALA A 91 5.97 -6.03 4.01
CA ALA A 91 5.79 -7.18 4.88
C ALA A 91 5.93 -6.84 6.38
N ASP A 92 6.68 -5.78 6.71
CA ASP A 92 6.82 -5.29 8.10
C ASP A 92 5.62 -4.46 8.56
N LEU A 93 4.85 -3.87 7.63
CA LEU A 93 3.65 -3.08 7.96
C LEU A 93 2.36 -3.91 7.97
N SER A 94 2.32 -5.01 7.22
CA SER A 94 1.12 -5.85 7.08
C SER A 94 1.47 -7.32 6.95
N GLY A 95 0.66 -8.18 7.55
CA GLY A 95 0.75 -9.63 7.36
C GLY A 95 0.36 -10.11 5.96
N THR A 96 -0.07 -9.24 5.05
CA THR A 96 -0.56 -9.60 3.70
C THR A 96 0.46 -10.41 2.92
N ASN A 97 1.73 -9.97 2.89
CA ASN A 97 2.81 -10.69 2.21
C ASN A 97 2.93 -12.13 2.73
N ASN A 98 3.01 -12.30 4.05
CA ASN A 98 3.09 -13.62 4.69
C ASN A 98 1.83 -14.47 4.44
N GLY A 99 0.65 -13.83 4.40
CA GLY A 99 -0.61 -14.49 4.07
C GLY A 99 -0.61 -15.12 2.68
N PHE A 100 -0.04 -14.42 1.68
CA PHE A 100 0.14 -14.95 0.34
C PHE A 100 1.13 -16.12 0.31
N HIS A 101 2.25 -16.04 1.03
CA HIS A 101 3.20 -17.16 1.13
C HIS A 101 2.53 -18.40 1.74
N LEU A 102 1.80 -18.22 2.85
CA LEU A 102 1.09 -19.32 3.49
C LEU A 102 0.03 -19.97 2.56
N ALA A 103 -0.74 -19.16 1.85
CA ALA A 103 -1.74 -19.66 0.91
C ALA A 103 -1.09 -20.39 -0.27
N LYS A 104 -0.01 -19.84 -0.84
CA LYS A 104 0.80 -20.48 -1.88
C LYS A 104 1.28 -21.87 -1.45
N ASP A 105 1.89 -21.97 -0.28
CA ASP A 105 2.42 -23.22 0.25
C ASP A 105 1.30 -24.23 0.54
N THR A 106 0.14 -23.74 1.00
CA THR A 106 -1.03 -24.60 1.29
C THR A 106 -1.60 -25.23 0.01
N VAL A 107 -1.68 -24.46 -1.08
CA VAL A 107 -2.21 -24.93 -2.37
C VAL A 107 -1.15 -25.70 -3.17
N GLY A 108 0.13 -25.45 -2.90
CA GLY A 108 1.25 -26.07 -3.61
C GLY A 108 1.46 -25.47 -5.01
N LEU A 109 1.37 -24.15 -5.15
CA LEU A 109 1.57 -23.44 -6.41
C LEU A 109 3.03 -22.97 -6.57
N ASP A 110 3.77 -23.52 -7.51
CA ASP A 110 5.16 -23.13 -7.77
C ASP A 110 5.29 -21.85 -8.60
N ASN A 111 4.28 -21.51 -9.41
CA ASN A 111 4.29 -20.38 -10.35
C ASN A 111 3.76 -19.06 -9.75
N VAL A 112 3.62 -18.96 -8.44
CA VAL A 112 3.27 -17.73 -7.72
C VAL A 112 4.54 -17.08 -7.17
N TYR A 113 4.77 -15.83 -7.56
CA TYR A 113 5.93 -15.02 -7.19
C TYR A 113 5.46 -13.81 -6.41
N ILE A 114 5.90 -13.68 -5.16
CA ILE A 114 5.42 -12.64 -4.24
C ILE A 114 6.53 -11.62 -4.05
N TYR A 115 6.25 -10.37 -4.40
CA TYR A 115 7.16 -9.24 -4.29
C TYR A 115 6.76 -8.36 -3.10
N ASP A 116 7.66 -8.23 -2.12
CA ASP A 116 7.56 -7.24 -1.05
C ASP A 116 8.03 -5.87 -1.56
N SER A 117 7.10 -4.94 -1.73
CA SER A 117 7.44 -3.60 -2.23
C SER A 117 8.20 -2.75 -1.22
N ARG A 118 8.17 -3.11 0.06
CA ARG A 118 8.65 -2.27 1.18
C ARG A 118 8.06 -0.86 1.16
N GLN A 119 6.90 -0.72 0.53
CA GLN A 119 6.16 0.54 0.36
C GLN A 119 4.69 0.35 0.77
N VAL A 120 3.93 1.44 0.74
CA VAL A 120 2.48 1.46 0.95
C VAL A 120 1.87 2.55 0.06
N GLY A 121 0.61 2.36 -0.35
CA GLY A 121 -0.11 3.34 -1.14
C GLY A 121 0.34 3.42 -2.61
N ALA A 122 0.37 4.61 -3.16
CA ALA A 122 0.60 4.84 -4.58
C ALA A 122 1.90 4.23 -5.16
N PRO A 123 3.03 4.13 -4.46
CA PRO A 123 4.19 3.40 -4.97
C PRO A 123 3.91 1.92 -5.26
N VAL A 124 3.09 1.24 -4.43
CA VAL A 124 2.69 -0.15 -4.66
C VAL A 124 1.83 -0.25 -5.92
N MET A 125 0.87 0.66 -6.09
CA MET A 125 0.06 0.77 -7.29
C MET A 125 0.92 0.95 -8.55
N ASP A 126 1.86 1.90 -8.53
CA ASP A 126 2.76 2.15 -9.68
C ASP A 126 3.63 0.93 -10.01
N MET A 127 4.07 0.18 -8.99
CA MET A 127 4.80 -1.07 -9.17
C MET A 127 3.93 -2.16 -9.80
N ALA A 128 2.70 -2.34 -9.34
CA ALA A 128 1.77 -3.32 -9.90
C ALA A 128 1.43 -3.00 -11.36
N ILE A 129 1.17 -1.73 -11.68
CA ILE A 129 0.95 -1.28 -13.07
C ILE A 129 2.19 -1.53 -13.92
N ARG A 130 3.39 -1.23 -13.42
CA ARG A 130 4.64 -1.48 -14.16
C ARG A 130 4.91 -2.96 -14.35
N ALA A 131 4.63 -3.80 -13.37
CA ALA A 131 4.72 -5.26 -13.50
C ALA A 131 3.82 -5.77 -14.63
N LYS A 132 2.56 -5.28 -14.70
CA LYS A 132 1.64 -5.64 -15.79
C LYS A 132 2.18 -5.21 -17.16
N GLN A 133 2.65 -3.98 -17.29
CA GLN A 133 3.24 -3.50 -18.55
C GLN A 133 4.41 -4.36 -19.01
N LEU A 134 5.33 -4.71 -18.10
CA LEU A 134 6.49 -5.55 -18.41
C LEU A 134 6.07 -6.98 -18.79
N ALA A 135 5.07 -7.53 -18.10
CA ALA A 135 4.49 -8.82 -18.45
C ALA A 135 3.89 -8.82 -19.88
N ASP A 136 3.17 -7.73 -20.24
CA ASP A 136 2.61 -7.54 -21.57
C ASP A 136 3.70 -7.32 -22.64
N GLU A 137 4.84 -6.72 -22.26
CA GLU A 137 6.04 -6.61 -23.10
C GLU A 137 6.79 -7.96 -23.26
N GLY A 138 6.34 -9.02 -22.57
CA GLY A 138 6.92 -10.37 -22.65
C GLY A 138 8.17 -10.57 -21.77
N LYS A 139 8.37 -9.71 -20.78
CA LYS A 139 9.47 -9.85 -19.81
C LYS A 139 9.22 -11.02 -18.87
N ASP A 140 10.30 -11.70 -18.49
CA ASP A 140 10.22 -12.76 -17.48
C ASP A 140 10.15 -12.21 -16.05
N VAL A 141 9.88 -13.09 -15.08
CA VAL A 141 9.71 -12.71 -13.66
C VAL A 141 10.96 -12.04 -13.09
N ASP A 142 12.14 -12.51 -13.44
CA ASP A 142 13.40 -11.97 -12.92
C ASP A 142 13.67 -10.55 -13.47
N GLU A 143 13.37 -10.32 -14.75
CA GLU A 143 13.43 -8.99 -15.37
C GLU A 143 12.43 -8.03 -14.70
N ILE A 144 11.20 -8.48 -14.45
CA ILE A 144 10.17 -7.71 -13.76
C ILE A 144 10.64 -7.35 -12.35
N PHE A 145 11.11 -8.33 -11.57
CA PHE A 145 11.56 -8.10 -10.19
C PHE A 145 12.75 -7.15 -10.11
N LYS A 146 13.67 -7.21 -11.06
CA LYS A 146 14.76 -6.22 -11.17
C LYS A 146 14.24 -4.79 -11.29
N VAL A 147 13.25 -4.57 -12.13
CA VAL A 147 12.66 -3.23 -12.32
C VAL A 147 11.91 -2.79 -11.07
N LEU A 148 11.18 -3.70 -10.41
CA LEU A 148 10.47 -3.40 -9.16
C LEU A 148 11.46 -3.05 -8.05
N GLU A 149 12.59 -3.77 -7.94
CA GLU A 149 13.63 -3.48 -6.95
C GLU A 149 14.24 -2.08 -7.14
N GLU A 150 14.51 -1.67 -8.39
CA GLU A 150 14.96 -0.31 -8.67
C GLU A 150 13.89 0.74 -8.31
N LYS A 151 12.61 0.45 -8.58
CA LYS A 151 11.52 1.33 -8.14
C LYS A 151 11.44 1.44 -6.63
N THR A 152 11.56 0.34 -5.90
CA THR A 152 11.56 0.33 -4.43
C THR A 152 12.67 1.23 -3.86
N LYS A 153 13.90 1.12 -4.37
CA LYS A 153 15.05 1.94 -3.93
C LYS A 153 14.86 3.44 -4.17
N HIS A 154 14.10 3.80 -5.20
CA HIS A 154 13.88 5.19 -5.60
C HIS A 154 12.48 5.71 -5.24
N SER A 155 11.70 4.96 -4.47
CA SER A 155 10.41 5.41 -3.93
C SER A 155 10.59 6.11 -2.60
N PHE A 156 9.87 7.20 -2.41
CA PHE A 156 9.84 7.94 -1.16
C PHE A 156 8.40 8.34 -0.83
N SER A 157 7.94 8.04 0.37
CA SER A 157 6.56 8.29 0.79
C SER A 157 6.51 9.22 2.00
N PHE A 158 5.74 10.31 1.86
CA PHE A 158 5.35 11.15 2.98
C PHE A 158 3.93 10.82 3.45
N LEU A 159 3.71 10.95 4.76
CA LEU A 159 2.40 10.90 5.39
C LEU A 159 2.22 12.17 6.23
N TYR A 160 1.12 12.87 6.00
CA TYR A 160 0.73 14.03 6.79
C TYR A 160 -0.64 13.76 7.43
N PRO A 161 -0.69 13.15 8.63
CA PRO A 161 -1.94 12.87 9.30
C PRO A 161 -2.51 14.12 9.95
N ASP A 162 -3.80 14.35 9.78
CA ASP A 162 -4.53 15.39 10.52
C ASP A 162 -4.73 14.98 11.98
N ASN A 163 -4.95 13.68 12.22
CA ASN A 163 -5.10 13.08 13.54
C ASN A 163 -4.18 11.86 13.70
N PHE A 164 -3.38 11.86 14.77
CA PHE A 164 -2.45 10.78 15.09
C PHE A 164 -3.09 9.59 15.81
N ASP A 165 -4.29 9.74 16.38
CA ASP A 165 -4.88 8.73 17.26
C ASP A 165 -5.06 7.40 16.56
N GLN A 166 -5.60 7.40 15.34
CA GLN A 166 -5.81 6.19 14.56
C GLN A 166 -4.48 5.54 14.17
N LEU A 167 -3.54 6.33 13.67
CA LEU A 167 -2.23 5.84 13.25
C LEU A 167 -1.42 5.31 14.45
N SER A 168 -1.49 5.97 15.60
CA SER A 168 -0.84 5.51 16.84
C SER A 168 -1.42 4.17 17.32
N ARG A 169 -2.75 4.00 17.27
CA ARG A 169 -3.40 2.73 17.63
C ARG A 169 -3.07 1.60 16.66
N SER A 170 -2.75 1.91 15.43
CA SER A 170 -2.43 0.89 14.41
C SER A 170 -1.16 0.09 14.72
N GLY A 171 -0.23 0.63 15.53
CA GLY A 171 1.04 -0.01 15.87
C GLY A 171 2.09 0.04 14.74
N ARG A 172 1.90 0.85 13.69
CA ARG A 172 2.84 1.00 12.56
C ARG A 172 3.80 2.17 12.71
N LEU A 173 3.56 3.03 13.71
CA LEU A 173 4.50 4.12 14.03
C LEU A 173 5.76 3.58 14.72
N SER A 174 6.91 4.14 14.37
CA SER A 174 8.11 3.96 15.16
C SER A 174 7.90 4.46 16.61
N PRO A 175 8.65 3.96 17.59
CA PRO A 175 8.56 4.44 18.96
C PRO A 175 8.79 5.95 19.10
N MET A 176 9.59 6.55 18.21
CA MET A 176 9.84 7.98 18.17
C MET A 176 8.63 8.75 17.62
N ALA A 177 8.04 8.29 16.52
CA ALA A 177 6.85 8.90 15.95
C ALA A 177 5.63 8.77 16.90
N ALA A 178 5.45 7.63 17.55
CA ALA A 178 4.37 7.42 18.51
C ALA A 178 4.40 8.41 19.69
N ARG A 179 5.58 8.80 20.18
CA ARG A 179 5.71 9.81 21.26
C ARG A 179 5.22 11.19 20.85
N MET A 180 5.14 11.47 19.56
CA MET A 180 4.67 12.78 19.06
C MET A 180 3.15 12.91 19.08
N ALA A 181 2.42 11.81 19.08
CA ALA A 181 0.96 11.80 19.10
C ALA A 181 0.36 12.55 20.33
N SER A 182 1.10 12.63 21.44
CA SER A 182 0.71 13.36 22.65
C SER A 182 1.03 14.87 22.62
N MET A 183 1.69 15.38 21.58
CA MET A 183 2.14 16.78 21.51
C MET A 183 1.03 17.68 20.96
N LEU A 184 0.49 18.56 21.78
CA LEU A 184 -0.56 19.50 21.39
C LEU A 184 -0.07 20.49 20.30
N LYS A 185 -0.91 20.69 19.27
CA LYS A 185 -0.71 21.71 18.21
C LYS A 185 0.55 21.51 17.36
N ILE A 186 1.08 20.30 17.25
CA ILE A 186 2.19 19.99 16.36
C ILE A 186 1.64 19.40 15.05
N LYS A 187 2.13 19.92 13.95
CA LYS A 187 1.96 19.39 12.60
C LYS A 187 3.19 18.51 12.31
N ALA A 188 3.02 17.21 12.20
CA ALA A 188 4.14 16.33 11.93
C ALA A 188 4.04 15.76 10.51
N LEU A 189 5.12 15.84 9.79
CA LEU A 189 5.34 15.12 8.56
C LEU A 189 6.07 13.83 8.89
N LEU A 190 5.49 12.73 8.49
CA LEU A 190 6.04 11.40 8.65
C LEU A 190 6.55 10.88 7.30
N CYS A 191 7.40 9.89 7.31
CA CYS A 191 7.82 9.14 6.13
C CYS A 191 7.86 7.66 6.46
N LEU A 192 7.79 6.84 5.42
CA LEU A 192 8.16 5.44 5.55
C LEU A 192 9.69 5.37 5.67
N ASP A 193 10.20 4.54 6.56
CA ASP A 193 11.65 4.35 6.66
C ASP A 193 12.22 3.66 5.39
N GLU A 194 13.53 3.76 5.16
CA GLU A 194 14.16 3.27 3.94
C GLU A 194 14.03 1.75 3.72
N GLN A 195 13.71 1.00 4.77
CA GLN A 195 13.51 -0.44 4.70
C GLN A 195 12.03 -0.84 4.65
N GLY A 196 11.12 0.14 4.76
CA GLY A 196 9.68 -0.10 4.79
C GLY A 196 9.16 -0.70 6.10
N LYS A 197 9.95 -0.66 7.19
CA LYS A 197 9.61 -1.35 8.44
C LYS A 197 8.63 -0.58 9.32
N SER A 198 8.70 0.73 9.28
CA SER A 198 7.86 1.57 10.13
C SER A 198 7.63 2.95 9.53
N VAL A 199 6.57 3.58 9.99
CA VAL A 199 6.32 5.00 9.72
C VAL A 199 7.04 5.82 10.78
N ASP A 200 8.01 6.62 10.37
CA ASP A 200 8.85 7.40 11.26
C ASP A 200 8.64 8.92 11.08
N LYS A 201 9.19 9.67 12.00
CA LYS A 201 9.18 11.12 11.93
C LYS A 201 10.12 11.62 10.84
N TYR A 202 9.62 12.39 9.89
CA TYR A 202 10.45 13.17 8.98
C TYR A 202 10.73 14.57 9.53
N SER A 203 9.68 15.35 9.80
CA SER A 203 9.82 16.69 10.37
C SER A 203 8.65 17.06 11.28
N MET A 204 8.83 18.09 12.09
CA MET A 204 7.79 18.68 12.93
C MET A 204 7.73 20.18 12.77
N SER A 205 6.52 20.73 12.75
CA SER A 205 6.32 22.17 12.73
C SER A 205 5.03 22.57 13.44
N ARG A 206 4.80 23.88 13.58
CA ARG A 206 3.54 24.41 14.07
C ARG A 206 2.64 24.94 12.96
N THR A 207 3.12 24.94 11.72
CA THR A 207 2.40 25.50 10.57
C THR A 207 2.48 24.57 9.38
N GLU A 208 1.43 24.52 8.59
CA GLU A 208 1.36 23.75 7.35
C GLU A 208 2.37 24.24 6.30
N VAL A 209 2.60 25.54 6.22
CA VAL A 209 3.61 26.12 5.33
C VAL A 209 5.00 25.50 5.55
N LYS A 210 5.38 25.23 6.81
CA LYS A 210 6.66 24.58 7.11
C LYS A 210 6.64 23.08 6.78
N VAL A 211 5.49 22.42 6.84
CA VAL A 211 5.34 21.03 6.37
C VAL A 211 5.54 20.97 4.85
N LEU A 212 4.85 21.82 4.11
CA LEU A 212 5.00 21.92 2.64
C LEU A 212 6.44 22.26 2.25
N LYS A 213 7.06 23.19 2.99
CA LYS A 213 8.48 23.51 2.77
C LYS A 213 9.38 22.28 2.95
N ALA A 214 9.17 21.48 3.98
CA ALA A 214 9.97 20.27 4.20
C ALA A 214 9.81 19.25 3.06
N ILE A 215 8.62 19.12 2.47
CA ILE A 215 8.37 18.29 1.29
C ILE A 215 9.14 18.85 0.07
N THR A 216 9.02 20.15 -0.19
CA THR A 216 9.71 20.77 -1.33
C THR A 216 11.23 20.74 -1.18
N ASP A 217 11.76 20.94 0.03
CA ASP A 217 13.19 20.83 0.30
C ASP A 217 13.69 19.40 -0.02
N LYS A 218 12.91 18.36 0.34
CA LYS A 218 13.24 16.96 -0.01
C LYS A 218 13.19 16.73 -1.53
N PHE A 219 12.23 17.30 -2.23
CA PHE A 219 12.18 17.21 -3.69
C PHE A 219 13.42 17.82 -4.34
N HIS A 220 13.88 18.95 -3.84
CA HIS A 220 15.13 19.55 -4.31
C HIS A 220 16.36 18.68 -4.00
N GLU A 221 16.44 18.13 -2.79
CA GLU A 221 17.53 17.21 -2.39
C GLU A 221 17.58 15.98 -3.31
N LEU A 222 16.43 15.39 -3.64
CA LEU A 222 16.33 14.22 -4.51
C LEU A 222 16.47 14.56 -6.00
N GLY A 223 16.52 15.85 -6.37
CA GLY A 223 16.54 16.28 -7.77
C GLY A 223 15.29 15.89 -8.54
N VAL A 224 14.12 15.95 -7.87
CA VAL A 224 12.83 15.56 -8.47
C VAL A 224 12.54 16.43 -9.68
N ASN A 225 12.27 15.78 -10.80
CA ASN A 225 11.84 16.43 -12.05
C ASN A 225 10.87 15.52 -12.80
N ALA A 226 10.12 16.09 -13.74
CA ALA A 226 9.06 15.39 -14.47
C ALA A 226 9.55 14.26 -15.41
N GLU A 227 10.83 14.23 -15.75
CA GLU A 227 11.39 13.20 -16.63
C GLU A 227 11.70 11.90 -15.88
N LYS A 228 12.07 12.02 -14.60
CA LYS A 228 12.56 10.90 -13.79
C LYS A 228 11.59 10.44 -12.72
N TYR A 229 10.71 11.32 -12.24
CA TYR A 229 9.83 11.06 -11.11
C TYR A 229 8.36 11.22 -11.46
N LYS A 230 7.54 10.39 -10.85
CA LYS A 230 6.09 10.57 -10.76
C LYS A 230 5.76 10.98 -9.32
N ILE A 231 4.91 11.96 -9.18
CA ILE A 231 4.39 12.41 -7.87
C ILE A 231 2.94 11.97 -7.80
N TYR A 232 2.61 11.26 -6.74
CA TYR A 232 1.24 10.85 -6.41
C TYR A 232 0.81 11.61 -5.15
N ILE A 233 -0.40 12.13 -5.18
CA ILE A 233 -1.04 12.74 -4.02
C ILE A 233 -2.29 11.93 -3.71
N SER A 234 -2.34 11.36 -2.51
CA SER A 234 -3.52 10.65 -2.02
C SER A 234 -4.05 11.38 -0.80
N HIS A 235 -5.37 11.49 -0.68
CA HIS A 235 -6.00 12.12 0.47
C HIS A 235 -7.07 11.23 1.09
N ALA A 236 -7.28 11.37 2.39
CA ALA A 236 -8.32 10.73 3.16
C ALA A 236 -9.37 11.78 3.55
N ASP A 237 -10.31 12.06 2.65
CA ASP A 237 -11.38 13.08 2.77
C ASP A 237 -10.88 14.51 3.04
N ASN A 238 -9.66 14.83 2.59
CA ASN A 238 -9.05 16.17 2.75
C ASN A 238 -8.52 16.72 1.42
N ILE A 239 -9.42 16.87 0.44
CA ILE A 239 -9.07 17.37 -0.91
C ILE A 239 -8.58 18.83 -0.88
N VAL A 240 -8.97 19.61 0.14
CA VAL A 240 -8.57 21.03 0.24
C VAL A 240 -7.09 21.18 0.52
N PHE A 241 -6.49 20.22 1.24
CA PHE A 241 -5.05 20.23 1.52
C PHE A 241 -4.24 19.56 0.41
N ALA A 242 -4.80 18.55 -0.25
CA ALA A 242 -4.13 17.79 -1.32
C ALA A 242 -4.01 18.61 -2.61
#